data_b3714e16a69ca1f42e6bb905c52ddd46
#
_entry.id   b3714e16a69ca1f42e6bb905c52ddd46
#
_cell.length_a   1.000
_cell.length_b   1.000
_cell.length_c   1.000
_cell.angle_alpha   90.00
_cell.angle_beta   90.00
_cell.angle_gamma   90.00
#
_symmetry.space_group_name_H-M   'P 1'
#
loop_
_entity.id
_entity.type
_entity.pdbx_description
1 polymer ?
#
loop_
_entity_poly.entity_id
_entity_poly.type
_entity_poly.pdbx_seq_one_letter_code
_entity_poly.pdbx_strand_id
1 'polypeptide(L)'
;MAITAVMAALLLPAAAQGPAQTPAETKTEAGKPAADPLASVPLENNPCEVPGYILFGESKLEHVKKAVQEHKKLTVLVLGSGSSLMPGPDGAGKAYPGRLEEVLRKRFPQVDIQVVALAKSRQLASDMAQSLEKALLDRKPDLVIWQTGTVDAMRGVDPESFRASLDDGIDHVVDAGADVILMNMQYSPRTETLISLSNYADIMRVVARDRDVPLFDRREIMRHWNDNGNFDLNLATKDLATAYKVHDCLGRALASLVVEAADLDGIKARPTQ
;
A
#
# COMPACT_ATOMS: atom_id res chain seq x y z
N MET A 1 41.79 13.67 56.41
CA MET A 1 41.83 15.14 56.34
C MET A 1 40.47 15.51 55.74
N ALA A 2 39.46 15.74 56.52
CA ALA A 2 39.14 16.90 57.33
C ALA A 2 38.86 18.12 56.40
N ILE A 3 37.61 18.56 56.56
CA ILE A 3 37.11 19.92 56.81
C ILE A 3 36.45 20.54 55.61
N THR A 4 35.28 21.18 55.59
CA THR A 4 34.31 21.66 56.65
C THR A 4 33.03 22.13 55.89
N ALA A 5 31.91 22.08 56.60
CA ALA A 5 30.60 22.63 56.23
C ALA A 5 30.60 24.17 56.29
N VAL A 6 29.72 24.81 55.50
CA VAL A 6 29.13 26.10 55.85
C VAL A 6 27.65 26.09 55.56
N MET A 7 26.83 26.19 56.54
CA MET A 7 25.43 26.57 56.57
C MET A 7 25.29 28.06 56.27
N ALA A 8 24.27 28.43 55.50
CA ALA A 8 23.67 29.76 55.66
C ALA A 8 22.16 29.63 55.45
N ALA A 9 21.46 29.85 56.59
CA ALA A 9 20.03 30.06 56.64
C ALA A 9 19.73 31.53 56.34
N LEU A 10 18.65 31.87 55.67
CA LEU A 10 17.94 33.14 55.86
C LEU A 10 16.57 33.16 55.19
N LEU A 11 15.56 33.18 56.06
CA LEU A 11 14.35 34.01 56.09
C LEU A 11 13.34 33.98 54.93
N LEU A 12 12.18 33.41 55.22
CA LEU A 12 10.87 33.64 54.64
C LEU A 12 10.36 35.07 54.92
N PRO A 13 9.48 35.61 54.08
CA PRO A 13 8.30 36.27 54.61
C PRO A 13 6.98 35.64 54.14
N ALA A 14 5.98 35.94 54.94
CA ALA A 14 4.67 35.35 55.02
C ALA A 14 3.66 35.78 53.94
N ALA A 15 2.77 34.85 53.67
CA ALA A 15 1.33 34.93 53.44
C ALA A 15 0.69 36.16 52.79
N ALA A 16 -0.01 35.89 51.67
CA ALA A 16 -1.29 36.52 51.34
C ALA A 16 -2.24 35.46 50.85
N GLN A 17 -3.29 35.19 51.60
CA GLN A 17 -4.42 34.33 51.20
C GLN A 17 -5.31 35.13 50.26
N GLY A 18 -5.51 34.66 49.03
CA GLY A 18 -6.56 35.10 48.09
C GLY A 18 -7.71 34.09 48.11
N PRO A 19 -8.92 34.47 47.70
CA PRO A 19 -10.15 33.75 48.01
C PRO A 19 -10.34 32.47 47.18
N ALA A 20 -11.02 31.50 47.80
CA ALA A 20 -11.40 30.20 47.25
C ALA A 20 -12.13 30.31 45.91
N GLN A 21 -11.59 29.62 44.90
CA GLN A 21 -12.30 29.37 43.64
C GLN A 21 -13.01 28.04 43.73
N THR A 22 -14.28 28.06 43.42
CA THR A 22 -15.23 26.95 43.26
C THR A 22 -14.74 25.96 42.20
N PRO A 23 -14.91 24.63 42.33
CA PRO A 23 -14.52 23.68 41.30
C PRO A 23 -15.42 23.84 40.05
N ALA A 24 -14.80 24.12 38.90
CA ALA A 24 -15.46 24.06 37.61
C ALA A 24 -15.75 22.60 37.27
N GLU A 25 -16.99 22.31 36.96
CA GLU A 25 -17.46 21.03 36.39
C GLU A 25 -16.72 20.75 35.09
N THR A 26 -15.96 19.68 35.08
CA THR A 26 -15.32 19.14 33.87
C THR A 26 -16.40 18.48 33.03
N LYS A 27 -16.88 19.18 32.02
CA LYS A 27 -17.67 18.56 30.93
C LYS A 27 -16.77 17.57 30.20
N THR A 28 -17.09 16.30 30.33
CA THR A 28 -16.52 15.21 29.54
C THR A 28 -16.88 15.48 28.06
N GLU A 29 -15.92 15.95 27.28
CA GLU A 29 -16.06 15.97 25.83
C GLU A 29 -16.18 14.53 25.33
N ALA A 30 -17.30 14.22 24.70
CA ALA A 30 -17.54 12.98 23.99
C ALA A 30 -16.42 12.79 22.95
N GLY A 31 -15.70 11.68 23.03
CA GLY A 31 -14.57 11.36 22.17
C GLY A 31 -14.96 11.50 20.70
N LYS A 32 -14.22 12.34 20.00
CA LYS A 32 -14.27 12.49 18.55
C LYS A 32 -13.97 11.11 17.91
N PRO A 33 -14.79 10.64 16.95
CA PRO A 33 -14.51 9.36 16.27
C PRO A 33 -13.11 9.40 15.68
N ALA A 34 -12.37 8.30 15.80
CA ALA A 34 -11.04 8.16 15.20
C ALA A 34 -11.17 8.45 13.70
N ALA A 35 -10.38 9.41 13.22
CA ALA A 35 -10.38 9.81 11.83
C ALA A 35 -9.93 8.62 10.96
N ASP A 36 -10.64 8.40 9.84
CA ASP A 36 -10.32 7.40 8.83
C ASP A 36 -8.85 7.60 8.38
N PRO A 37 -7.97 6.58 8.49
CA PRO A 37 -6.59 6.69 8.05
C PRO A 37 -6.43 7.03 6.56
N LEU A 38 -7.48 6.83 5.75
CA LEU A 38 -7.52 7.18 4.33
C LEU A 38 -8.13 8.57 4.06
N ALA A 39 -8.86 9.16 5.04
CA ALA A 39 -9.69 10.35 4.83
C ALA A 39 -9.10 11.67 5.34
N SER A 40 -7.95 11.71 6.01
CA SER A 40 -7.58 12.86 6.82
C SER A 40 -6.24 13.54 6.54
N VAL A 41 -5.89 13.71 5.27
CA VAL A 41 -4.89 14.74 4.91
C VAL A 41 -5.64 15.82 4.12
N PRO A 42 -5.52 17.12 4.49
CA PRO A 42 -6.11 18.20 3.70
C PRO A 42 -5.67 18.09 2.25
N LEU A 43 -6.60 18.18 1.31
CA LEU A 43 -6.39 17.98 -0.14
C LEU A 43 -5.23 18.79 -0.72
N GLU A 44 -4.91 19.95 -0.15
CA GLU A 44 -3.91 20.87 -0.69
C GLU A 44 -2.43 20.44 -0.46
N ASN A 45 -2.16 19.38 0.32
CA ASN A 45 -0.79 18.95 0.64
C ASN A 45 -0.59 17.42 0.76
N ASN A 46 -1.47 16.60 0.18
CA ASN A 46 -1.28 15.15 0.19
C ASN A 46 -0.43 14.70 -1.00
N PRO A 47 0.86 14.38 -0.82
CA PRO A 47 1.72 13.96 -1.92
C PRO A 47 1.31 12.62 -2.54
N CYS A 48 0.43 11.87 -1.87
CA CYS A 48 -0.07 10.57 -2.33
C CYS A 48 -1.37 10.67 -3.14
N GLU A 49 -1.90 11.88 -3.35
CA GLU A 49 -3.17 12.04 -4.06
C GLU A 49 -3.10 11.47 -5.47
N VAL A 50 -4.14 10.73 -5.86
CA VAL A 50 -4.32 10.14 -7.18
C VAL A 50 -5.76 10.38 -7.60
N PRO A 51 -6.00 10.94 -8.80
CA PRO A 51 -7.36 11.06 -9.33
C PRO A 51 -8.07 9.71 -9.41
N GLY A 52 -9.34 9.69 -9.01
CA GLY A 52 -10.12 8.45 -8.97
C GLY A 52 -10.13 7.68 -10.29
N TYR A 53 -10.16 8.39 -11.44
CA TYR A 53 -10.16 7.76 -12.76
C TYR A 53 -8.86 7.01 -13.12
N ILE A 54 -7.75 7.28 -12.40
CA ILE A 54 -6.48 6.53 -12.55
C ILE A 54 -6.48 5.30 -11.63
N LEU A 55 -7.15 5.42 -10.47
CA LEU A 55 -7.05 4.43 -9.40
C LEU A 55 -8.19 3.39 -9.42
N PHE A 56 -9.41 3.83 -9.72
CA PHE A 56 -10.60 3.00 -9.59
C PHE A 56 -11.15 2.57 -10.96
N GLY A 57 -11.64 1.33 -11.02
CA GLY A 57 -12.33 0.74 -12.15
C GLY A 57 -13.66 0.12 -11.72
N GLU A 58 -14.31 -0.62 -12.63
CA GLU A 58 -15.60 -1.26 -12.38
C GLU A 58 -15.46 -2.68 -11.84
N SER A 59 -14.32 -3.33 -12.08
CA SER A 59 -14.04 -4.72 -11.68
C SER A 59 -14.08 -4.92 -10.17
N LYS A 60 -14.59 -6.06 -9.71
CA LYS A 60 -14.84 -6.34 -8.29
C LYS A 60 -13.89 -7.42 -7.73
N LEU A 61 -13.75 -7.41 -6.41
CA LEU A 61 -12.98 -8.38 -5.64
C LEU A 61 -13.91 -9.14 -4.69
N GLU A 62 -14.65 -10.10 -5.23
CA GLU A 62 -15.70 -10.80 -4.49
C GLU A 62 -15.14 -11.78 -3.44
N HIS A 63 -13.99 -12.43 -3.70
CA HIS A 63 -13.33 -13.30 -2.72
C HIS A 63 -12.76 -12.47 -1.56
N VAL A 64 -12.18 -11.31 -1.82
CA VAL A 64 -11.73 -10.36 -0.78
C VAL A 64 -12.92 -9.91 0.06
N LYS A 65 -14.03 -9.51 -0.58
CA LYS A 65 -15.25 -9.11 0.12
C LYS A 65 -15.72 -10.20 1.08
N LYS A 66 -15.84 -11.42 0.60
CA LYS A 66 -16.25 -12.58 1.39
C LYS A 66 -15.27 -12.87 2.53
N ALA A 67 -13.96 -12.88 2.25
CA ALA A 67 -12.92 -13.14 3.23
C ALA A 67 -13.00 -12.15 4.41
N VAL A 68 -13.16 -10.85 4.11
CA VAL A 68 -13.26 -9.79 5.13
C VAL A 68 -14.60 -9.84 5.87
N GLN A 69 -15.71 -9.97 5.15
CA GLN A 69 -17.06 -9.86 5.76
C GLN A 69 -17.46 -11.11 6.52
N GLU A 70 -17.19 -12.29 5.98
CA GLU A 70 -17.65 -13.57 6.55
C GLU A 70 -16.57 -14.23 7.41
N HIS A 71 -15.33 -14.37 6.88
CA HIS A 71 -14.27 -15.12 7.54
C HIS A 71 -13.45 -14.29 8.53
N LYS A 72 -13.52 -12.95 8.47
CA LYS A 72 -12.69 -12.04 9.28
C LYS A 72 -11.18 -12.31 9.12
N LYS A 73 -10.79 -12.79 7.96
CA LYS A 73 -9.42 -13.11 7.59
C LYS A 73 -9.18 -12.71 6.13
N LEU A 74 -8.03 -12.14 5.84
CA LEU A 74 -7.62 -11.80 4.48
C LEU A 74 -6.15 -12.16 4.28
N THR A 75 -5.88 -13.06 3.36
CA THR A 75 -4.53 -13.45 2.95
C THR A 75 -4.25 -12.88 1.57
N VAL A 76 -3.29 -11.97 1.47
CA VAL A 76 -2.85 -11.34 0.22
C VAL A 76 -1.49 -11.87 -0.17
N LEU A 77 -1.37 -12.36 -1.39
CA LEU A 77 -0.10 -12.73 -2.01
C LEU A 77 0.33 -11.63 -2.98
N VAL A 78 1.48 -11.02 -2.74
CA VAL A 78 2.10 -10.08 -3.70
C VAL A 78 3.17 -10.84 -4.47
N LEU A 79 2.89 -11.15 -5.73
CA LEU A 79 3.87 -11.68 -6.67
C LEU A 79 4.51 -10.52 -7.44
N GLY A 80 5.83 -10.38 -7.36
CA GLY A 80 6.46 -9.20 -7.91
C GLY A 80 7.94 -9.34 -8.24
N SER A 81 8.54 -8.24 -8.64
CA SER A 81 9.95 -8.12 -8.98
C SER A 81 10.74 -7.39 -7.90
N GLY A 82 12.00 -7.07 -8.18
CA GLY A 82 12.87 -6.31 -7.27
C GLY A 82 12.29 -4.96 -6.84
N SER A 83 11.43 -4.35 -7.65
CA SER A 83 10.74 -3.09 -7.32
C SER A 83 9.57 -3.25 -6.34
N SER A 84 9.25 -4.47 -5.91
CA SER A 84 8.32 -4.76 -4.80
C SER A 84 9.02 -4.89 -3.46
N LEU A 85 10.32 -4.67 -3.42
CA LEU A 85 11.17 -4.78 -2.24
C LEU A 85 11.85 -3.45 -1.94
N MET A 86 12.21 -3.27 -0.68
CA MET A 86 13.09 -2.19 -0.24
C MET A 86 14.30 -2.77 0.51
N PRO A 87 15.48 -2.17 0.37
CA PRO A 87 16.68 -2.66 1.03
C PRO A 87 16.68 -2.38 2.55
N GLY A 88 17.52 -3.12 3.27
CA GLY A 88 17.75 -2.94 4.69
C GLY A 88 16.90 -3.84 5.60
N PRO A 89 17.18 -3.87 6.90
CA PRO A 89 16.52 -4.78 7.84
C PRO A 89 15.01 -4.55 7.95
N ASP A 90 14.57 -3.30 7.81
CA ASP A 90 13.15 -2.91 7.85
C ASP A 90 12.52 -2.83 6.45
N GLY A 91 13.25 -3.25 5.41
CA GLY A 91 12.87 -3.04 4.02
C GLY A 91 11.51 -3.64 3.68
N ALA A 92 11.18 -4.82 4.22
CA ALA A 92 9.89 -5.46 3.98
C ALA A 92 8.70 -4.59 4.46
N GLY A 93 8.79 -4.00 5.66
CA GLY A 93 7.76 -3.12 6.20
C GLY A 93 7.67 -1.76 5.48
N LYS A 94 8.76 -1.31 4.87
CA LYS A 94 8.82 -0.03 4.14
C LYS A 94 8.46 -0.18 2.65
N ALA A 95 8.47 -1.39 2.11
CA ALA A 95 8.00 -1.68 0.76
C ALA A 95 6.47 -1.58 0.68
N TYR A 96 5.92 -1.30 -0.50
CA TYR A 96 4.48 -1.12 -0.67
C TYR A 96 3.63 -2.32 -0.18
N PRO A 97 4.08 -3.60 -0.24
CA PRO A 97 3.31 -4.70 0.34
C PRO A 97 3.15 -4.58 1.86
N GLY A 98 4.23 -4.23 2.58
CA GLY A 98 4.18 -4.01 4.02
C GLY A 98 3.35 -2.78 4.40
N ARG A 99 3.38 -1.73 3.58
CA ARG A 99 2.54 -0.53 3.76
C ARG A 99 1.06 -0.84 3.52
N LEU A 100 0.75 -1.65 2.50
CA LEU A 100 -0.59 -2.16 2.26
C LEU A 100 -1.12 -2.91 3.49
N GLU A 101 -0.34 -3.84 4.03
CA GLU A 101 -0.71 -4.59 5.23
C GLU A 101 -1.01 -3.67 6.40
N GLU A 102 -0.14 -2.70 6.66
CA GLU A 102 -0.30 -1.74 7.76
C GLU A 102 -1.59 -0.92 7.61
N VAL A 103 -1.88 -0.41 6.40
CA VAL A 103 -3.08 0.40 6.15
C VAL A 103 -4.34 -0.44 6.32
N LEU A 104 -4.39 -1.64 5.73
CA LEU A 104 -5.55 -2.51 5.84
C LEU A 104 -5.79 -2.97 7.29
N ARG A 105 -4.75 -3.32 8.05
CA ARG A 105 -4.87 -3.68 9.48
C ARG A 105 -5.40 -2.52 10.34
N LYS A 106 -4.96 -1.30 10.06
CA LYS A 106 -5.46 -0.10 10.75
C LYS A 106 -6.93 0.17 10.43
N ARG A 107 -7.34 -0.05 9.18
CA ARG A 107 -8.72 0.16 8.75
C ARG A 107 -9.67 -0.91 9.25
N PHE A 108 -9.22 -2.18 9.29
CA PHE A 108 -10.02 -3.34 9.68
C PHE A 108 -9.40 -4.08 10.87
N PRO A 109 -9.34 -3.48 12.06
CA PRO A 109 -8.65 -4.07 13.22
C PRO A 109 -9.28 -5.38 13.70
N GLN A 110 -10.51 -5.69 13.27
CA GLN A 110 -11.23 -6.92 13.59
C GLN A 110 -10.96 -8.06 12.58
N VAL A 111 -10.18 -7.81 11.53
CA VAL A 111 -9.84 -8.79 10.48
C VAL A 111 -8.38 -9.21 10.64
N ASP A 112 -8.12 -10.50 10.61
CA ASP A 112 -6.75 -11.05 10.56
C ASP A 112 -6.20 -10.89 9.13
N ILE A 113 -5.37 -9.87 8.91
CA ILE A 113 -4.84 -9.52 7.60
C ILE A 113 -3.38 -9.92 7.52
N GLN A 114 -3.01 -10.67 6.49
CA GLN A 114 -1.65 -11.06 6.19
C GLN A 114 -1.30 -10.73 4.74
N VAL A 115 -0.20 -10.01 4.52
CA VAL A 115 0.35 -9.76 3.19
C VAL A 115 1.70 -10.45 3.05
N VAL A 116 1.79 -11.40 2.13
CA VAL A 116 3.02 -12.15 1.84
C VAL A 116 3.59 -11.71 0.51
N ALA A 117 4.81 -11.18 0.49
CA ALA A 117 5.48 -10.77 -0.73
C ALA A 117 6.43 -11.88 -1.21
N LEU A 118 6.18 -12.39 -2.42
CA LEU A 118 7.08 -13.26 -3.17
C LEU A 118 7.68 -12.44 -4.33
N ALA A 119 8.76 -11.74 -4.05
CA ALA A 119 9.41 -10.89 -5.04
C ALA A 119 10.75 -11.49 -5.46
N LYS A 120 10.91 -11.69 -6.76
CA LYS A 120 12.15 -12.23 -7.36
C LYS A 120 12.53 -11.40 -8.58
N SER A 121 13.77 -10.92 -8.57
CA SER A 121 14.28 -10.11 -9.68
C SER A 121 14.40 -10.92 -10.98
N ARG A 122 14.26 -10.23 -12.13
CA ARG A 122 14.52 -10.75 -13.47
C ARG A 122 13.59 -11.88 -13.96
N GLN A 123 12.42 -12.04 -13.33
CA GLN A 123 11.40 -12.97 -13.82
C GLN A 123 10.58 -12.33 -14.94
N LEU A 124 10.25 -13.11 -15.95
CA LEU A 124 9.25 -12.82 -16.96
C LEU A 124 7.84 -13.08 -16.40
N ALA A 125 6.83 -12.57 -17.06
CA ALA A 125 5.43 -12.89 -16.73
C ALA A 125 5.17 -14.40 -16.81
N SER A 126 5.73 -15.09 -17.82
CA SER A 126 5.64 -16.54 -17.95
C SER A 126 6.28 -17.31 -16.79
N ASP A 127 7.46 -16.89 -16.31
CA ASP A 127 8.11 -17.50 -15.14
C ASP A 127 7.25 -17.32 -13.88
N MET A 128 6.62 -16.15 -13.75
CA MET A 128 5.74 -15.82 -12.63
C MET A 128 4.45 -16.66 -12.69
N ALA A 129 3.81 -16.77 -13.85
CA ALA A 129 2.61 -17.60 -14.05
C ALA A 129 2.85 -19.06 -13.65
N GLN A 130 3.97 -19.65 -14.09
CA GLN A 130 4.36 -21.02 -13.68
C GLN A 130 4.58 -21.15 -12.17
N SER A 131 5.11 -20.11 -11.51
CA SER A 131 5.36 -20.14 -10.07
C SER A 131 4.08 -19.92 -9.23
N LEU A 132 3.03 -19.37 -9.84
CA LEU A 132 1.74 -19.13 -9.18
C LEU A 132 1.09 -20.40 -8.67
N GLU A 133 1.05 -21.47 -9.48
CA GLU A 133 0.41 -22.73 -9.11
C GLU A 133 0.86 -23.22 -7.74
N LYS A 134 2.19 -23.32 -7.55
CA LYS A 134 2.74 -23.71 -6.25
C LYS A 134 2.43 -22.73 -5.14
N ALA A 135 2.54 -21.43 -5.41
CA ALA A 135 2.30 -20.38 -4.42
C ALA A 135 0.83 -20.37 -3.96
N LEU A 136 -0.11 -20.61 -4.87
CA LEU A 136 -1.54 -20.71 -4.59
C LEU A 136 -1.85 -21.91 -3.67
N LEU A 137 -1.27 -23.07 -3.97
CA LEU A 137 -1.42 -24.28 -3.13
C LEU A 137 -0.83 -24.09 -1.71
N ASP A 138 0.36 -23.48 -1.63
CA ASP A 138 1.10 -23.32 -0.38
C ASP A 138 0.47 -22.24 0.53
N ARG A 139 -0.09 -21.17 -0.04
CA ARG A 139 -0.53 -19.97 0.68
C ARG A 139 -2.03 -19.80 0.78
N LYS A 140 -2.78 -20.35 -0.18
CA LYS A 140 -4.25 -20.25 -0.27
C LYS A 140 -4.71 -18.79 -0.07
N PRO A 141 -4.20 -17.84 -0.91
CA PRO A 141 -4.55 -16.43 -0.77
C PRO A 141 -6.02 -16.20 -1.18
N ASP A 142 -6.62 -15.16 -0.61
CA ASP A 142 -7.91 -14.62 -1.05
C ASP A 142 -7.72 -13.59 -2.18
N LEU A 143 -6.50 -13.00 -2.25
CA LEU A 143 -6.12 -12.01 -3.26
C LEU A 143 -4.67 -12.22 -3.72
N VAL A 144 -4.45 -12.19 -5.02
CA VAL A 144 -3.12 -12.09 -5.63
C VAL A 144 -2.93 -10.70 -6.23
N ILE A 145 -1.89 -9.98 -5.84
CA ILE A 145 -1.44 -8.75 -6.49
C ILE A 145 -0.22 -9.12 -7.33
N TRP A 146 -0.40 -9.09 -8.66
CA TRP A 146 0.64 -9.56 -9.59
C TRP A 146 1.30 -8.40 -10.32
N GLN A 147 2.53 -8.05 -9.87
CA GLN A 147 3.35 -6.99 -10.48
C GLN A 147 4.31 -7.58 -11.50
N THR A 148 4.17 -7.21 -12.78
CA THR A 148 4.96 -7.75 -13.90
C THR A 148 5.17 -6.73 -15.04
N GLY A 149 5.75 -7.17 -16.15
CA GLY A 149 5.87 -6.44 -17.42
C GLY A 149 7.20 -5.72 -17.64
N THR A 150 7.93 -5.32 -16.57
CA THR A 150 9.21 -4.59 -16.75
C THR A 150 10.28 -5.43 -17.41
N VAL A 151 10.43 -6.69 -17.00
CA VAL A 151 11.48 -7.59 -17.53
C VAL A 151 11.10 -8.05 -18.93
N ASP A 152 9.82 -8.25 -19.18
CA ASP A 152 9.27 -8.59 -20.49
C ASP A 152 9.60 -7.50 -21.50
N ALA A 153 9.31 -6.23 -21.16
CA ALA A 153 9.65 -5.08 -21.99
C ALA A 153 11.18 -4.94 -22.20
N MET A 154 11.99 -5.12 -21.14
CA MET A 154 13.44 -5.04 -21.24
C MET A 154 14.03 -6.13 -22.15
N ARG A 155 13.42 -7.29 -22.21
CA ARG A 155 13.88 -8.42 -23.04
C ARG A 155 13.21 -8.48 -24.41
N GLY A 156 12.26 -7.58 -24.69
CA GLY A 156 11.52 -7.56 -25.93
C GLY A 156 10.72 -8.85 -26.14
N VAL A 157 10.09 -9.36 -25.06
CA VAL A 157 9.20 -10.53 -25.18
C VAL A 157 8.08 -10.20 -26.18
N ASP A 158 7.79 -11.14 -27.05
CA ASP A 158 6.73 -10.96 -28.01
C ASP A 158 5.40 -10.57 -27.31
N PRO A 159 4.71 -9.51 -27.81
CA PRO A 159 3.48 -8.99 -27.19
C PRO A 159 2.39 -10.04 -26.98
N GLU A 160 2.16 -10.93 -27.93
CA GLU A 160 1.15 -11.98 -27.81
C GLU A 160 1.56 -13.04 -26.78
N SER A 161 2.85 -13.39 -26.72
CA SER A 161 3.39 -14.29 -25.69
C SER A 161 3.29 -13.69 -24.29
N PHE A 162 3.49 -12.36 -24.16
CA PHE A 162 3.29 -11.66 -22.90
C PHE A 162 1.81 -11.66 -22.50
N ARG A 163 0.90 -11.36 -23.45
CA ARG A 163 -0.55 -11.44 -23.24
C ARG A 163 -0.98 -12.84 -22.77
N ALA A 164 -0.56 -13.88 -23.50
CA ALA A 164 -0.88 -15.26 -23.15
C ALA A 164 -0.41 -15.62 -21.73
N SER A 165 0.77 -15.16 -21.33
CA SER A 165 1.28 -15.38 -19.97
C SER A 165 0.44 -14.69 -18.89
N LEU A 166 -0.13 -13.51 -19.17
CA LEU A 166 -1.04 -12.83 -18.26
C LEU A 166 -2.37 -13.59 -18.14
N ASP A 167 -2.94 -14.00 -19.27
CA ASP A 167 -4.19 -14.76 -19.30
C ASP A 167 -4.06 -16.08 -18.52
N ASP A 168 -2.97 -16.83 -18.75
CA ASP A 168 -2.67 -18.10 -18.09
C ASP A 168 -2.51 -17.91 -16.56
N GLY A 169 -1.78 -16.89 -16.13
CA GLY A 169 -1.62 -16.61 -14.70
C GLY A 169 -2.90 -16.14 -14.02
N ILE A 170 -3.76 -15.39 -14.72
CA ILE A 170 -5.08 -15.00 -14.20
C ILE A 170 -5.95 -16.25 -14.02
N ASP A 171 -5.96 -17.16 -15.01
CA ASP A 171 -6.72 -18.40 -14.94
C ASP A 171 -6.29 -19.24 -13.72
N HIS A 172 -4.98 -19.40 -13.47
CA HIS A 172 -4.50 -20.10 -12.27
C HIS A 172 -5.03 -19.48 -10.96
N VAL A 173 -5.11 -18.15 -10.87
CA VAL A 173 -5.61 -17.47 -9.66
C VAL A 173 -7.12 -17.68 -9.49
N VAL A 174 -7.88 -17.50 -10.57
CA VAL A 174 -9.34 -17.64 -10.56
C VAL A 174 -9.75 -19.10 -10.26
N ASP A 175 -9.08 -20.07 -10.89
CA ASP A 175 -9.33 -21.50 -10.65
C ASP A 175 -9.01 -21.91 -9.23
N ALA A 176 -8.06 -21.24 -8.57
CA ALA A 176 -7.76 -21.43 -7.16
C ALA A 176 -8.78 -20.77 -6.20
N GLY A 177 -9.77 -20.03 -6.73
CA GLY A 177 -10.81 -19.36 -5.95
C GLY A 177 -10.30 -18.10 -5.24
N ALA A 178 -9.42 -17.34 -5.88
CA ALA A 178 -8.89 -16.07 -5.39
C ALA A 178 -9.15 -14.93 -6.39
N ASP A 179 -9.18 -13.71 -5.88
CA ASP A 179 -9.19 -12.53 -6.74
C ASP A 179 -7.76 -12.17 -7.22
N VAL A 180 -7.65 -11.43 -8.33
CA VAL A 180 -6.38 -10.93 -8.82
C VAL A 180 -6.45 -9.42 -9.09
N ILE A 181 -5.41 -8.69 -8.70
CA ILE A 181 -5.12 -7.33 -9.15
C ILE A 181 -3.85 -7.40 -10.00
N LEU A 182 -3.93 -6.99 -11.26
CA LEU A 182 -2.73 -6.75 -12.05
C LEU A 182 -2.08 -5.43 -11.62
N MET A 183 -0.76 -5.41 -11.48
CA MET A 183 0.02 -4.20 -11.25
C MET A 183 1.07 -4.07 -12.35
N ASN A 184 1.03 -2.99 -13.09
CA ASN A 184 2.02 -2.75 -14.14
C ASN A 184 3.33 -2.15 -13.59
N MET A 185 4.19 -1.69 -14.48
CA MET A 185 5.57 -1.30 -14.22
C MET A 185 5.66 -0.01 -13.40
N GLN A 186 6.77 0.16 -12.70
CA GLN A 186 7.09 1.47 -12.12
C GLN A 186 7.45 2.47 -13.23
N TYR A 187 7.18 3.75 -12.96
CA TYR A 187 7.58 4.85 -13.81
C TYR A 187 8.84 5.55 -13.26
N SER A 188 9.74 5.93 -14.15
CA SER A 188 10.67 7.04 -13.99
C SER A 188 11.00 7.60 -15.36
N PRO A 189 11.24 8.92 -15.50
CA PRO A 189 11.60 9.53 -16.78
C PRO A 189 12.80 8.85 -17.43
N ARG A 190 13.80 8.48 -16.64
CA ARG A 190 14.99 7.77 -17.13
C ARG A 190 14.67 6.39 -17.70
N THR A 191 13.75 5.64 -17.07
CA THR A 191 13.36 4.32 -17.56
C THR A 191 12.60 4.44 -18.88
N GLU A 192 11.72 5.42 -19.00
CA GLU A 192 10.93 5.69 -20.21
C GLU A 192 11.82 6.00 -21.44
N THR A 193 12.98 6.64 -21.24
CA THR A 193 13.92 6.91 -22.34
C THR A 193 14.74 5.70 -22.77
N LEU A 194 14.84 4.67 -21.94
CA LEU A 194 15.69 3.51 -22.18
C LEU A 194 14.91 2.27 -22.63
N ILE A 195 13.63 2.16 -22.22
CA ILE A 195 12.82 0.95 -22.41
C ILE A 195 11.42 1.38 -22.89
N SER A 196 10.94 0.78 -23.97
CA SER A 196 9.57 0.99 -24.44
C SER A 196 8.58 0.21 -23.57
N LEU A 197 8.14 0.84 -22.47
CA LEU A 197 7.21 0.22 -21.51
C LEU A 197 5.74 0.38 -21.93
N SER A 198 5.42 1.37 -22.76
CA SER A 198 4.03 1.74 -23.08
C SER A 198 3.24 0.59 -23.69
N ASN A 199 3.80 -0.13 -24.66
CA ASN A 199 3.14 -1.25 -25.32
C ASN A 199 2.73 -2.35 -24.33
N TYR A 200 3.62 -2.72 -23.40
CA TYR A 200 3.33 -3.73 -22.39
C TYR A 200 2.32 -3.22 -21.33
N ALA A 201 2.36 -1.93 -21.00
CA ALA A 201 1.36 -1.33 -20.13
C ALA A 201 -0.03 -1.35 -20.79
N ASP A 202 -0.11 -1.07 -22.08
CA ASP A 202 -1.36 -1.10 -22.84
C ASP A 202 -1.92 -2.53 -22.96
N ILE A 203 -1.06 -3.53 -23.18
CA ILE A 203 -1.46 -4.95 -23.11
C ILE A 203 -2.07 -5.28 -21.76
N MET A 204 -1.43 -4.87 -20.65
CA MET A 204 -1.96 -5.12 -19.32
C MET A 204 -3.31 -4.44 -19.08
N ARG A 205 -3.54 -3.22 -19.62
CA ARG A 205 -4.84 -2.54 -19.56
C ARG A 205 -5.91 -3.30 -20.33
N VAL A 206 -5.56 -3.78 -21.53
CA VAL A 206 -6.48 -4.57 -22.37
C VAL A 206 -6.82 -5.88 -21.66
N VAL A 207 -5.82 -6.64 -21.18
CA VAL A 207 -6.05 -7.90 -20.47
C VAL A 207 -6.90 -7.69 -19.21
N ALA A 208 -6.58 -6.69 -18.39
CA ALA A 208 -7.34 -6.39 -17.19
C ALA A 208 -8.83 -6.15 -17.50
N ARG A 209 -9.12 -5.35 -18.54
CA ARG A 209 -10.49 -5.09 -19.00
C ARG A 209 -11.17 -6.35 -19.55
N ASP A 210 -10.48 -7.10 -20.42
CA ASP A 210 -11.05 -8.28 -21.09
C ASP A 210 -11.32 -9.43 -20.11
N ARG A 211 -10.55 -9.48 -19.01
CA ARG A 211 -10.66 -10.49 -17.92
C ARG A 211 -11.48 -10.01 -16.74
N ASP A 212 -11.99 -8.78 -16.78
CA ASP A 212 -12.73 -8.13 -15.69
C ASP A 212 -11.98 -8.19 -14.34
N VAL A 213 -10.68 -7.89 -14.36
CA VAL A 213 -9.84 -7.82 -13.15
C VAL A 213 -9.32 -6.39 -12.94
N PRO A 214 -9.20 -5.91 -11.68
CA PRO A 214 -8.65 -4.59 -11.43
C PRO A 214 -7.20 -4.45 -11.92
N LEU A 215 -6.87 -3.30 -12.51
CA LEU A 215 -5.51 -2.91 -12.81
C LEU A 215 -5.07 -1.78 -11.86
N PHE A 216 -4.06 -2.02 -11.04
CA PHE A 216 -3.33 -0.96 -10.39
C PHE A 216 -2.31 -0.38 -11.35
N ASP A 217 -2.66 0.70 -12.05
CA ASP A 217 -1.79 1.35 -13.03
C ASP A 217 -0.68 2.15 -12.34
N ARG A 218 0.28 1.39 -11.75
CA ARG A 218 1.41 1.97 -11.02
C ARG A 218 2.21 2.96 -11.86
N ARG A 219 2.36 2.68 -13.16
CA ARG A 219 3.10 3.55 -14.07
C ARG A 219 2.41 4.90 -14.21
N GLU A 220 1.11 4.92 -14.41
CA GLU A 220 0.33 6.14 -14.56
C GLU A 220 0.24 6.92 -13.24
N ILE A 221 0.04 6.24 -12.13
CA ILE A 221 0.05 6.83 -10.78
C ILE A 221 1.38 7.55 -10.51
N MET A 222 2.50 6.87 -10.74
CA MET A 222 3.83 7.44 -10.50
C MET A 222 4.16 8.57 -11.48
N ARG A 223 3.70 8.47 -12.74
CA ARG A 223 3.82 9.55 -13.72
C ARG A 223 3.05 10.78 -13.26
N HIS A 224 1.80 10.61 -12.84
CA HIS A 224 0.98 11.68 -12.28
C HIS A 224 1.69 12.40 -11.13
N TRP A 225 2.25 11.66 -10.19
CA TRP A 225 3.00 12.26 -9.07
C TRP A 225 4.24 13.03 -9.52
N ASN A 226 4.99 12.51 -10.51
CA ASN A 226 6.17 13.19 -11.05
C ASN A 226 5.78 14.48 -11.78
N ASP A 227 4.76 14.42 -12.63
CA ASP A 227 4.33 15.52 -13.49
C ASP A 227 3.70 16.67 -12.68
N ASN A 228 3.09 16.36 -11.53
CA ASN A 228 2.56 17.35 -10.59
C ASN A 228 3.58 17.80 -9.52
N GLY A 229 4.84 17.35 -9.60
CA GLY A 229 5.89 17.76 -8.68
C GLY A 229 5.77 17.16 -7.26
N ASN A 230 4.92 16.16 -7.04
CA ASN A 230 4.77 15.48 -5.75
C ASN A 230 6.04 14.72 -5.39
N PHE A 231 6.68 14.09 -6.39
CA PHE A 231 7.95 13.38 -6.28
C PHE A 231 8.84 13.64 -7.49
N ASP A 232 10.11 13.95 -7.27
CA ASP A 232 11.11 13.94 -8.34
C ASP A 232 11.62 12.52 -8.57
N LEU A 233 11.11 11.88 -9.63
CA LEU A 233 11.49 10.53 -10.02
C LEU A 233 12.63 10.48 -11.07
N ASN A 234 13.22 11.65 -11.39
CA ASN A 234 14.39 11.74 -12.30
C ASN A 234 15.70 11.38 -11.59
N LEU A 235 15.76 11.64 -10.29
CA LEU A 235 17.00 11.53 -9.54
C LEU A 235 17.33 10.07 -9.21
N ALA A 236 18.46 9.59 -9.74
CA ALA A 236 19.11 8.39 -9.24
C ALA A 236 19.90 8.77 -7.97
N THR A 237 19.22 8.83 -6.85
CA THR A 237 19.87 9.10 -5.56
C THR A 237 20.17 7.82 -4.80
N LYS A 238 21.24 7.85 -3.99
CA LYS A 238 21.54 6.80 -3.00
C LYS A 238 20.64 6.94 -1.75
N ASP A 239 20.02 8.11 -1.59
CA ASP A 239 19.05 8.35 -0.53
C ASP A 239 17.73 7.66 -0.86
N LEU A 240 17.28 6.82 0.05
CA LEU A 240 16.04 6.07 -0.06
C LEU A 240 14.80 6.83 0.41
N ALA A 241 14.94 8.07 0.89
CA ALA A 241 13.84 8.82 1.49
C ALA A 241 12.66 9.00 0.50
N THR A 242 12.95 9.40 -0.76
CA THR A 242 11.92 9.49 -1.81
C THR A 242 11.30 8.12 -2.10
N ALA A 243 12.13 7.08 -2.20
CA ALA A 243 11.64 5.72 -2.46
C ALA A 243 10.70 5.24 -1.34
N TYR A 244 11.02 5.50 -0.06
CA TYR A 244 10.14 5.16 1.06
C TYR A 244 8.79 5.89 0.99
N LYS A 245 8.80 7.18 0.66
CA LYS A 245 7.57 7.96 0.50
C LYS A 245 6.71 7.44 -0.66
N VAL A 246 7.33 7.14 -1.80
CA VAL A 246 6.64 6.56 -2.96
C VAL A 246 6.03 5.21 -2.61
N HIS A 247 6.77 4.33 -1.92
CA HIS A 247 6.24 3.04 -1.49
C HIS A 247 5.12 3.18 -0.45
N ASP A 248 5.18 4.16 0.45
CA ASP A 248 4.08 4.46 1.36
C ASP A 248 2.82 4.88 0.59
N CYS A 249 2.95 5.81 -0.37
CA CYS A 249 1.84 6.24 -1.22
C CYS A 249 1.27 5.10 -2.07
N LEU A 250 2.13 4.24 -2.65
CA LEU A 250 1.67 3.06 -3.40
C LEU A 250 0.87 2.09 -2.52
N GLY A 251 1.33 1.83 -1.29
CA GLY A 251 0.62 0.97 -0.35
C GLY A 251 -0.76 1.52 0.04
N ARG A 252 -0.85 2.85 0.26
CA ARG A 252 -2.13 3.53 0.54
C ARG A 252 -3.07 3.49 -0.66
N ALA A 253 -2.58 3.85 -1.84
CA ALA A 253 -3.39 3.83 -3.06
C ALA A 253 -3.90 2.41 -3.38
N LEU A 254 -3.04 1.40 -3.21
CA LEU A 254 -3.43 0.01 -3.39
C LEU A 254 -4.47 -0.46 -2.35
N ALA A 255 -4.34 -0.01 -1.10
CA ALA A 255 -5.36 -0.27 -0.07
C ALA A 255 -6.70 0.37 -0.43
N SER A 256 -6.69 1.59 -0.98
CA SER A 256 -7.91 2.25 -1.46
C SER A 256 -8.58 1.49 -2.60
N LEU A 257 -7.79 1.00 -3.58
CA LEU A 257 -8.31 0.15 -4.65
C LEU A 257 -8.94 -1.15 -4.10
N VAL A 258 -8.27 -1.84 -3.17
CA VAL A 258 -8.80 -3.06 -2.55
C VAL A 258 -10.12 -2.80 -1.82
N VAL A 259 -10.19 -1.70 -1.05
CA VAL A 259 -11.39 -1.33 -0.29
C VAL A 259 -12.57 -1.02 -1.20
N GLU A 260 -12.33 -0.22 -2.25
CA GLU A 260 -13.36 0.16 -3.23
C GLU A 260 -13.83 -1.05 -4.05
N ALA A 261 -12.89 -1.81 -4.64
CA ALA A 261 -13.23 -2.94 -5.49
C ALA A 261 -13.93 -4.08 -4.74
N ALA A 262 -13.65 -4.24 -3.43
CA ALA A 262 -14.30 -5.22 -2.57
C ALA A 262 -15.53 -4.68 -1.82
N ASP A 263 -15.95 -3.43 -2.07
CA ASP A 263 -17.11 -2.78 -1.42
C ASP A 263 -17.05 -2.87 0.12
N LEU A 264 -15.90 -2.45 0.69
CA LEU A 264 -15.63 -2.57 2.13
C LEU A 264 -15.88 -1.28 2.92
N ASP A 265 -16.26 -0.17 2.28
CA ASP A 265 -16.43 1.14 2.94
C ASP A 265 -17.53 1.15 4.03
N GLY A 266 -18.52 0.28 3.90
CA GLY A 266 -19.60 0.12 4.90
C GLY A 266 -19.17 -0.61 6.19
N ILE A 267 -17.97 -1.18 6.24
CA ILE A 267 -17.49 -1.95 7.40
C ILE A 267 -16.90 -1.00 8.44
N LYS A 268 -17.72 -0.55 9.39
CA LYS A 268 -17.25 0.24 10.53
C LYS A 268 -16.45 -0.61 11.51
N ALA A 269 -15.32 -0.08 12.00
CA ALA A 269 -14.65 -0.64 13.15
C ALA A 269 -15.67 -0.80 14.31
N ARG A 270 -15.79 -2.01 14.90
CA ARG A 270 -16.64 -2.23 16.05
C ARG A 270 -16.11 -1.35 17.19
N PRO A 271 -16.96 -0.52 17.86
CA PRO A 271 -16.49 0.22 19.03
C PRO A 271 -15.94 -0.79 20.05
N THR A 272 -14.74 -0.58 20.53
CA THR A 272 -14.18 -1.30 21.68
C THR A 272 -15.08 -1.04 22.87
N GLN A 273 -15.69 -2.12 23.42
CA GLN A 273 -16.38 -2.08 24.72
C GLN A 273 -15.37 -1.98 25.84
#